data_2e500218d775a74c5dda76e6a0c9f1e4
#
_entry.id   2e500218d775a74c5dda76e6a0c9f1e4
#
_cell.length_a   1.000
_cell.length_b   1.000
_cell.length_c   1.000
_cell.angle_alpha   90.00
_cell.angle_beta   90.00
_cell.angle_gamma   90.00
#
_symmetry.space_group_name_H-M   'P 1'
#
loop_
_entity.id
_entity.type
_entity.pdbx_description
1 polymer ?
#
loop_
_entity_poly.entity_id
_entity_poly.type
_entity_poly.pdbx_seq_one_letter_code
_entity_poly.pdbx_strand_id
1 'polypeptide(L)'
;VVRRAGGAMEQIAKSANEISNIIGVIDEIAFQTNLLALNAGVEAARAGDAGKGFAVVAQEVRELAQRSAKAAKEINDLIGASNAHVQSGVALVGTTGKALQEIVSQVVQVDTNVGAIVEASKEQATGLKEINMAVNTMDQGTQQNAAMVEETTAAAHSLANEADQLFQLLGQ
;
A
#
# COMPACT_ATOMS: atom_id res chain seq x y z
N VAL A 1 1.22 1.38 -12.63
CA VAL A 1 2.41 2.18 -12.23
C VAL A 1 3.47 1.25 -11.63
N VAL A 2 3.18 0.47 -10.57
CA VAL A 2 4.13 -0.42 -9.87
C VAL A 2 4.83 -1.40 -10.82
N ARG A 3 4.05 -2.07 -11.70
CA ARG A 3 4.61 -3.01 -12.70
C ARG A 3 5.59 -2.35 -13.67
N ARG A 4 5.32 -1.10 -14.08
CA ARG A 4 6.22 -0.32 -14.95
C ARG A 4 7.50 0.08 -14.22
N ALA A 5 7.40 0.45 -12.95
CA ALA A 5 8.56 0.77 -12.13
C ALA A 5 9.46 -0.46 -11.92
N GLY A 6 8.88 -1.63 -11.66
CA GLY A 6 9.63 -2.89 -11.57
C GLY A 6 10.39 -3.21 -12.87
N GLY A 7 9.72 -3.14 -14.02
CA GLY A 7 10.36 -3.38 -15.32
C GLY A 7 11.47 -2.37 -15.66
N ALA A 8 11.32 -1.11 -15.25
CA ALA A 8 12.38 -0.11 -15.42
C ALA A 8 13.62 -0.44 -14.57
N MET A 9 13.42 -0.89 -13.33
CA MET A 9 14.51 -1.31 -12.45
C MET A 9 15.25 -2.54 -12.99
N GLU A 10 14.55 -3.52 -13.56
CA GLU A 10 15.15 -4.67 -14.21
C GLU A 10 16.03 -4.27 -15.41
N GLN A 11 15.56 -3.30 -16.21
CA GLN A 11 16.37 -2.77 -17.31
C GLN A 11 17.63 -2.06 -16.83
N ILE A 12 17.54 -1.29 -15.73
CA ILE A 12 18.70 -0.64 -15.13
C ILE A 12 19.72 -1.70 -14.63
N ALA A 13 19.25 -2.75 -13.95
CA ALA A 13 20.10 -3.85 -13.51
C ALA A 13 20.82 -4.52 -14.68
N LYS A 14 20.11 -4.78 -15.79
CA LYS A 14 20.69 -5.35 -17.00
C LYS A 14 21.79 -4.45 -17.57
N SER A 15 21.49 -3.15 -17.72
CA SER A 15 22.48 -2.18 -18.24
C SER A 15 23.71 -2.06 -17.33
N ALA A 16 23.54 -2.09 -16.02
CA ALA A 16 24.63 -2.08 -15.07
C ALA A 16 25.55 -3.32 -15.21
N ASN A 17 24.98 -4.50 -15.43
CA ASN A 17 25.75 -5.71 -15.72
C ASN A 17 26.52 -5.63 -17.04
N GLU A 18 25.91 -5.07 -18.08
CA GLU A 18 26.59 -4.84 -19.37
C GLU A 18 27.77 -3.87 -19.22
N ILE A 19 27.59 -2.79 -18.44
CA ILE A 19 28.68 -1.85 -18.12
C ILE A 19 29.80 -2.55 -17.34
N SER A 20 29.47 -3.37 -16.34
CA SER A 20 30.47 -4.12 -15.57
C SER A 20 31.33 -5.03 -16.49
N ASN A 21 30.71 -5.66 -17.48
CA ASN A 21 31.46 -6.49 -18.47
C ASN A 21 32.39 -5.63 -19.31
N ILE A 22 31.93 -4.44 -19.76
CA ILE A 22 32.78 -3.51 -20.52
C ILE A 22 33.98 -3.03 -19.69
N ILE A 23 33.75 -2.69 -18.41
CA ILE A 23 34.80 -2.29 -17.48
C ILE A 23 35.82 -3.43 -17.26
N GLY A 24 35.35 -4.69 -17.19
CA GLY A 24 36.23 -5.86 -17.15
C GLY A 24 37.14 -5.94 -18.37
N VAL A 25 36.64 -5.67 -19.57
CA VAL A 25 37.47 -5.63 -20.80
C VAL A 25 38.47 -4.47 -20.75
N ILE A 26 38.06 -3.29 -20.21
CA ILE A 26 38.98 -2.14 -20.06
C ILE A 26 40.12 -2.47 -19.10
N ASP A 27 39.85 -3.16 -18.00
CA ASP A 27 40.87 -3.60 -17.03
C ASP A 27 41.85 -4.59 -17.69
N GLU A 28 41.35 -5.53 -18.50
CA GLU A 28 42.15 -6.46 -19.27
C GLU A 28 43.04 -5.73 -20.30
N ILE A 29 42.52 -4.76 -21.04
CA ILE A 29 43.29 -3.94 -21.99
C ILE A 29 44.36 -3.16 -21.22
N ALA A 30 44.06 -2.59 -20.07
CA ALA A 30 45.02 -1.87 -19.25
C ALA A 30 46.15 -2.81 -18.79
N PHE A 31 45.81 -4.04 -18.38
CA PHE A 31 46.80 -5.05 -18.01
C PHE A 31 47.70 -5.44 -19.20
N GLN A 32 47.11 -5.69 -20.38
CA GLN A 32 47.87 -6.01 -21.60
C GLN A 32 48.76 -4.85 -22.01
N THR A 33 48.29 -3.59 -21.91
CA THR A 33 49.05 -2.38 -22.21
C THR A 33 50.22 -2.20 -21.25
N ASN A 34 50.04 -2.51 -19.95
CA ASN A 34 51.10 -2.48 -18.96
C ASN A 34 52.20 -3.50 -19.29
N LEU A 35 51.83 -4.73 -19.75
CA LEU A 35 52.81 -5.76 -20.17
C LEU A 35 53.55 -5.34 -21.44
N LEU A 36 52.86 -4.75 -22.44
CA LEU A 36 53.47 -4.26 -23.66
C LEU A 36 54.47 -3.12 -23.35
N ALA A 37 54.08 -2.20 -22.49
CA ALA A 37 54.96 -1.11 -22.05
C ALA A 37 56.21 -1.63 -21.29
N LEU A 38 56.02 -2.63 -20.44
CA LEU A 38 57.17 -3.30 -19.75
C LEU A 38 58.12 -3.91 -20.75
N ASN A 39 57.63 -4.68 -21.74
CA ASN A 39 58.44 -5.29 -22.78
C ASN A 39 59.18 -4.24 -23.63
N ALA A 40 58.49 -3.15 -24.00
CA ALA A 40 59.10 -2.03 -24.73
C ALA A 40 60.22 -1.36 -23.91
N GLY A 41 60.02 -1.19 -22.60
CA GLY A 41 61.02 -0.65 -21.69
C GLY A 41 62.26 -1.54 -21.59
N VAL A 42 62.06 -2.86 -21.53
CA VAL A 42 63.18 -3.84 -21.52
C VAL A 42 63.97 -3.74 -22.85
N GLU A 43 63.29 -3.71 -23.99
CA GLU A 43 63.99 -3.63 -25.28
C GLU A 43 64.65 -2.26 -25.49
N ALA A 44 64.07 -1.18 -24.99
CA ALA A 44 64.72 0.14 -24.97
C ALA A 44 66.02 0.15 -24.14
N ALA A 45 66.02 -0.52 -22.97
CA ALA A 45 67.18 -0.66 -22.14
C ALA A 45 68.30 -1.50 -22.86
N ARG A 46 67.86 -2.48 -23.63
CA ARG A 46 68.76 -3.33 -24.42
C ARG A 46 69.47 -2.56 -25.57
N ALA A 47 68.83 -1.54 -26.13
CA ALA A 47 69.34 -0.66 -27.16
C ALA A 47 70.32 0.41 -26.63
N GLY A 48 70.55 0.46 -25.33
CA GLY A 48 71.50 1.41 -24.72
C GLY A 48 71.14 2.88 -24.96
N ASP A 49 72.13 3.67 -25.35
CA ASP A 49 71.91 5.13 -25.55
C ASP A 49 70.86 5.48 -26.64
N ALA A 50 70.76 4.63 -27.67
CA ALA A 50 69.78 4.80 -28.73
C ALA A 50 68.34 4.57 -28.27
N GLY A 51 68.16 3.82 -27.19
CA GLY A 51 66.83 3.48 -26.61
C GLY A 51 66.28 4.49 -25.60
N LYS A 52 67.04 5.48 -25.13
CA LYS A 52 66.67 6.36 -24.03
C LYS A 52 65.33 7.06 -24.23
N GLY A 53 65.01 7.55 -25.43
CA GLY A 53 63.74 8.18 -25.75
C GLY A 53 62.56 7.19 -25.66
N PHE A 54 62.75 5.97 -26.15
CA PHE A 54 61.75 4.91 -26.08
C PHE A 54 61.48 4.43 -24.64
N ALA A 55 62.53 4.40 -23.80
CA ALA A 55 62.38 4.02 -22.39
C ALA A 55 61.46 5.00 -21.63
N VAL A 56 61.57 6.30 -21.90
CA VAL A 56 60.68 7.33 -21.30
C VAL A 56 59.25 7.12 -21.73
N VAL A 57 58.99 6.92 -23.03
CA VAL A 57 57.65 6.66 -23.54
C VAL A 57 57.05 5.37 -22.97
N ALA A 58 57.86 4.32 -22.89
CA ALA A 58 57.44 3.04 -22.30
C ALA A 58 57.00 3.22 -20.81
N GLN A 59 57.80 3.99 -20.06
CA GLN A 59 57.43 4.28 -18.66
C GLN A 59 56.12 5.06 -18.55
N GLU A 60 55.94 6.08 -19.38
CA GLU A 60 54.70 6.89 -19.39
C GLU A 60 53.46 6.03 -19.76
N VAL A 61 53.57 5.20 -20.80
CA VAL A 61 52.50 4.25 -21.19
C VAL A 61 52.19 3.27 -20.07
N ARG A 62 53.24 2.79 -19.37
CA ARG A 62 53.05 1.90 -18.21
C ARG A 62 52.28 2.56 -17.08
N GLU A 63 52.62 3.81 -16.74
CA GLU A 63 51.93 4.58 -15.70
C GLU A 63 50.49 4.87 -16.10
N LEU A 64 50.25 5.22 -17.38
CA LEU A 64 48.87 5.41 -17.90
C LEU A 64 48.05 4.12 -17.80
N ALA A 65 48.63 2.97 -18.15
CA ALA A 65 47.98 1.67 -18.06
C ALA A 65 47.61 1.33 -16.60
N GLN A 66 48.50 1.57 -15.64
CA GLN A 66 48.22 1.37 -14.22
C GLN A 66 47.10 2.28 -13.69
N ARG A 67 47.11 3.55 -14.11
CA ARG A 67 46.01 4.49 -13.77
C ARG A 67 44.69 4.06 -14.38
N SER A 68 44.69 3.53 -15.61
CA SER A 68 43.50 3.03 -16.28
C SER A 68 42.91 1.81 -15.55
N ALA A 69 43.75 0.84 -15.15
CA ALA A 69 43.33 -0.32 -14.37
C ALA A 69 42.73 0.10 -13.02
N LYS A 70 43.36 1.07 -12.34
CA LYS A 70 42.83 1.60 -11.07
C LYS A 70 41.45 2.24 -11.27
N ALA A 71 41.29 3.07 -12.30
CA ALA A 71 40.03 3.70 -12.62
C ALA A 71 38.95 2.66 -13.00
N ALA A 72 39.28 1.66 -13.77
CA ALA A 72 38.36 0.57 -14.10
C ALA A 72 37.89 -0.16 -12.85
N LYS A 73 38.74 -0.45 -11.90
CA LYS A 73 38.37 -1.07 -10.63
C LYS A 73 37.39 -0.18 -9.81
N GLU A 74 37.75 1.12 -9.69
CA GLU A 74 36.88 2.07 -8.97
C GLU A 74 35.49 2.16 -9.62
N ILE A 75 35.40 2.16 -10.95
CA ILE A 75 34.09 2.15 -11.67
C ILE A 75 33.35 0.84 -11.42
N ASN A 76 34.05 -0.31 -11.44
CA ASN A 76 33.40 -1.59 -11.18
C ASN A 76 32.82 -1.67 -9.77
N ASP A 77 33.51 -1.12 -8.77
CA ASP A 77 32.99 -1.02 -7.39
C ASP A 77 31.73 -0.14 -7.31
N LEU A 78 31.70 0.99 -8.02
CA LEU A 78 30.51 1.86 -8.11
C LEU A 78 29.34 1.18 -8.81
N ILE A 79 29.59 0.42 -9.87
CA ILE A 79 28.55 -0.36 -10.56
C ILE A 79 28.00 -1.46 -9.64
N GLY A 80 28.89 -2.14 -8.88
CA GLY A 80 28.47 -3.11 -7.87
C GLY A 80 27.54 -2.51 -6.81
N ALA A 81 27.90 -1.34 -6.26
CA ALA A 81 27.05 -0.61 -5.32
C ALA A 81 25.72 -0.19 -5.95
N SER A 82 25.73 0.29 -7.20
CA SER A 82 24.51 0.66 -7.95
C SER A 82 23.57 -0.53 -8.14
N ASN A 83 24.12 -1.71 -8.48
CA ASN A 83 23.34 -2.94 -8.60
C ASN A 83 22.65 -3.33 -7.28
N ALA A 84 23.35 -3.20 -6.14
CA ALA A 84 22.75 -3.46 -4.83
C ALA A 84 21.60 -2.50 -4.52
N HIS A 85 21.73 -1.21 -4.87
CA HIS A 85 20.64 -0.23 -4.72
C HIS A 85 19.45 -0.54 -5.62
N VAL A 86 19.69 -0.96 -6.87
CA VAL A 86 18.61 -1.36 -7.79
C VAL A 86 17.87 -2.59 -7.28
N GLN A 87 18.57 -3.60 -6.77
CA GLN A 87 17.93 -4.79 -6.17
C GLN A 87 17.05 -4.42 -4.97
N SER A 88 17.53 -3.53 -4.09
CA SER A 88 16.74 -2.99 -2.98
C SER A 88 15.52 -2.26 -3.48
N GLY A 89 15.65 -1.46 -4.54
CA GLY A 89 14.55 -0.77 -5.20
C GLY A 89 13.48 -1.73 -5.75
N VAL A 90 13.89 -2.81 -6.42
CA VAL A 90 12.98 -3.87 -6.91
C VAL A 90 12.19 -4.49 -5.76
N ALA A 91 12.86 -4.84 -4.65
CA ALA A 91 12.21 -5.41 -3.48
C ALA A 91 11.18 -4.44 -2.88
N LEU A 92 11.51 -3.15 -2.75
CA LEU A 92 10.63 -2.12 -2.23
C LEU A 92 9.41 -1.90 -3.12
N VAL A 93 9.59 -1.84 -4.45
CA VAL A 93 8.51 -1.75 -5.43
C VAL A 93 7.58 -2.96 -5.33
N GLY A 94 8.14 -4.17 -5.15
CA GLY A 94 7.37 -5.40 -4.94
C GLY A 94 6.52 -5.35 -3.66
N THR A 95 7.09 -4.90 -2.55
CA THR A 95 6.37 -4.75 -1.27
C THR A 95 5.26 -3.71 -1.38
N THR A 96 5.53 -2.57 -2.01
CA THR A 96 4.53 -1.53 -2.27
C THR A 96 3.37 -2.08 -3.12
N GLY A 97 3.69 -2.91 -4.13
CA GLY A 97 2.68 -3.56 -4.96
C GLY A 97 1.73 -4.45 -4.16
N LYS A 98 2.26 -5.25 -3.23
CA LYS A 98 1.46 -6.09 -2.32
C LYS A 98 0.58 -5.26 -1.39
N ALA A 99 1.13 -4.22 -0.76
CA ALA A 99 0.37 -3.33 0.12
C ALA A 99 -0.80 -2.65 -0.62
N LEU A 100 -0.59 -2.21 -1.86
CA LEU A 100 -1.67 -1.64 -2.68
C LEU A 100 -2.76 -2.67 -3.02
N GLN A 101 -2.41 -3.94 -3.24
CA GLN A 101 -3.40 -5.01 -3.45
C GLN A 101 -4.23 -5.27 -2.20
N GLU A 102 -3.61 -5.24 -1.03
CA GLU A 102 -4.31 -5.36 0.25
C GLU A 102 -5.29 -4.20 0.48
N ILE A 103 -4.88 -2.95 0.18
CA ILE A 103 -5.76 -1.78 0.25
C ILE A 103 -6.96 -1.95 -0.68
N VAL A 104 -6.76 -2.37 -1.93
CA VAL A 104 -7.86 -2.62 -2.87
C VAL A 104 -8.83 -3.66 -2.32
N SER A 105 -8.32 -4.75 -1.74
CA SER A 105 -9.16 -5.78 -1.11
C SER A 105 -9.97 -5.22 0.07
N GLN A 106 -9.36 -4.40 0.93
CA GLN A 106 -10.05 -3.75 2.04
C GLN A 106 -11.13 -2.76 1.57
N VAL A 107 -10.87 -2.00 0.49
CA VAL A 107 -11.87 -1.09 -0.10
C VAL A 107 -13.10 -1.86 -0.60
N VAL A 108 -12.90 -3.01 -1.25
CA VAL A 108 -14.02 -3.88 -1.69
C VAL A 108 -14.82 -4.39 -0.49
N GLN A 109 -14.13 -4.73 0.61
CA GLN A 109 -14.82 -5.18 1.83
C GLN A 109 -15.61 -4.04 2.49
N VAL A 110 -15.08 -2.83 2.50
CA VAL A 110 -15.80 -1.63 2.97
C VAL A 110 -17.05 -1.38 2.13
N ASP A 111 -16.96 -1.48 0.81
CA ASP A 111 -18.12 -1.33 -0.09
C ASP A 111 -19.22 -2.35 0.23
N THR A 112 -18.84 -3.61 0.43
CA THR A 112 -19.78 -4.68 0.86
C THR A 112 -20.45 -4.35 2.20
N ASN A 113 -19.68 -3.88 3.18
CA ASN A 113 -20.22 -3.51 4.50
C ASN A 113 -21.17 -2.31 4.42
N VAL A 114 -20.83 -1.31 3.60
CA VAL A 114 -21.71 -0.15 3.37
C VAL A 114 -23.02 -0.60 2.72
N GLY A 115 -22.98 -1.52 1.77
CA GLY A 115 -24.18 -2.12 1.17
C GLY A 115 -25.07 -2.80 2.22
N ALA A 116 -24.49 -3.58 3.13
CA ALA A 116 -25.23 -4.23 4.22
C ALA A 116 -25.85 -3.21 5.19
N ILE A 117 -25.16 -2.12 5.51
CA ILE A 117 -25.68 -1.03 6.36
C ILE A 117 -26.88 -0.34 5.69
N VAL A 118 -26.82 -0.10 4.38
CA VAL A 118 -27.93 0.48 3.62
C VAL A 118 -29.17 -0.42 3.71
N GLU A 119 -29.01 -1.73 3.54
CA GLU A 119 -30.12 -2.66 3.60
C GLU A 119 -30.73 -2.76 5.02
N ALA A 120 -29.88 -2.85 6.05
CA ALA A 120 -30.33 -2.81 7.45
C ALA A 120 -31.05 -1.50 7.80
N SER A 121 -30.61 -0.37 7.26
CA SER A 121 -31.25 0.93 7.46
C SER A 121 -32.65 1.00 6.84
N LYS A 122 -32.86 0.36 5.68
CA LYS A 122 -34.18 0.25 5.05
C LYS A 122 -35.12 -0.61 5.90
N GLU A 123 -34.62 -1.73 6.42
CA GLU A 123 -35.37 -2.62 7.29
C GLU A 123 -35.78 -1.90 8.60
N GLN A 124 -34.85 -1.15 9.21
CA GLN A 124 -35.14 -0.30 10.37
C GLN A 124 -36.21 0.77 10.08
N ALA A 125 -36.14 1.43 8.92
CA ALA A 125 -37.14 2.42 8.53
C ALA A 125 -38.53 1.79 8.38
N THR A 126 -38.62 0.57 7.87
CA THR A 126 -39.87 -0.20 7.79
C THR A 126 -40.39 -0.56 9.17
N GLY A 127 -39.54 -1.08 10.05
CA GLY A 127 -39.88 -1.41 11.43
C GLY A 127 -40.36 -0.19 12.24
N LEU A 128 -39.70 0.97 12.06
CA LEU A 128 -40.13 2.23 12.68
C LEU A 128 -41.53 2.66 12.22
N LYS A 129 -41.86 2.43 10.95
CA LYS A 129 -43.19 2.70 10.43
C LYS A 129 -44.25 1.80 11.08
N GLU A 130 -43.94 0.51 11.26
CA GLU A 130 -44.85 -0.44 11.95
C GLU A 130 -45.03 -0.07 13.42
N ILE A 131 -43.96 0.30 14.13
CA ILE A 131 -44.02 0.78 15.52
C ILE A 131 -44.91 2.03 15.60
N ASN A 132 -44.79 3.00 14.67
CA ASN A 132 -45.62 4.20 14.66
C ASN A 132 -47.10 3.86 14.47
N MET A 133 -47.44 2.90 13.60
CA MET A 133 -48.80 2.43 13.44
C MET A 133 -49.34 1.74 14.72
N ALA A 134 -48.52 0.94 15.39
CA ALA A 134 -48.90 0.31 16.66
C ALA A 134 -49.13 1.32 17.79
N VAL A 135 -48.27 2.36 17.89
CA VAL A 135 -48.46 3.48 18.85
C VAL A 135 -49.77 4.24 18.60
N ASN A 136 -50.09 4.53 17.35
CA ASN A 136 -51.36 5.18 17.00
C ASN A 136 -52.55 4.29 17.38
N THR A 137 -52.48 2.99 17.20
CA THR A 137 -53.53 2.04 17.61
C THR A 137 -53.67 1.99 19.15
N MET A 138 -52.55 2.03 19.88
CA MET A 138 -52.54 2.11 21.34
C MET A 138 -53.21 3.42 21.85
N ASP A 139 -52.91 4.56 21.19
CA ASP A 139 -53.52 5.84 21.53
C ASP A 139 -55.05 5.78 21.37
N GLN A 140 -55.54 5.25 20.25
CA GLN A 140 -56.95 5.04 20.02
C GLN A 140 -57.58 4.12 21.08
N GLY A 141 -56.91 2.99 21.41
CA GLY A 141 -57.35 2.10 22.47
C GLY A 141 -57.40 2.78 23.86
N THR A 142 -56.44 3.65 24.14
CA THR A 142 -56.37 4.41 25.39
C THR A 142 -57.57 5.41 25.48
N GLN A 143 -57.89 6.10 24.38
CA GLN A 143 -59.04 7.00 24.31
C GLN A 143 -60.36 6.24 24.48
N GLN A 144 -60.52 5.05 23.87
CA GLN A 144 -61.68 4.18 24.06
C GLN A 144 -61.79 3.69 25.49
N ASN A 145 -60.68 3.33 26.13
CA ASN A 145 -60.67 2.91 27.53
C ASN A 145 -61.09 4.06 28.47
N ALA A 146 -60.66 5.30 28.21
CA ALA A 146 -61.06 6.49 28.96
C ALA A 146 -62.54 6.71 28.85
N ALA A 147 -63.11 6.65 27.64
CA ALA A 147 -64.58 6.79 27.44
C ALA A 147 -65.38 5.66 28.15
N MET A 148 -64.84 4.41 28.11
CA MET A 148 -65.51 3.29 28.79
C MET A 148 -65.41 3.41 30.30
N VAL A 149 -64.35 3.98 30.89
CA VAL A 149 -64.27 4.30 32.32
C VAL A 149 -65.28 5.36 32.72
N GLU A 150 -65.48 6.42 31.92
CA GLU A 150 -66.54 7.43 32.15
C GLU A 150 -67.93 6.81 32.14
N GLU A 151 -68.22 5.99 31.11
CA GLU A 151 -69.53 5.30 31.00
C GLU A 151 -69.78 4.32 32.18
N THR A 152 -68.78 3.56 32.55
CA THR A 152 -68.83 2.63 33.69
C THR A 152 -69.07 3.38 35.01
N THR A 153 -68.40 4.50 35.19
CA THR A 153 -68.54 5.37 36.36
C THR A 153 -70.01 5.95 36.43
N ALA A 154 -70.55 6.44 35.30
CA ALA A 154 -71.93 6.90 35.25
C ALA A 154 -72.94 5.77 35.53
N ALA A 155 -72.74 4.59 34.98
CA ALA A 155 -73.55 3.42 35.25
C ALA A 155 -73.53 3.01 36.75
N ALA A 156 -72.33 3.02 37.36
CA ALA A 156 -72.14 2.73 38.81
C ALA A 156 -72.89 3.76 39.68
N HIS A 157 -72.85 5.06 39.32
CA HIS A 157 -73.57 6.08 40.02
C HIS A 157 -75.14 5.92 39.85
N SER A 158 -75.62 5.55 38.67
CA SER A 158 -77.00 5.24 38.44
C SER A 158 -77.45 4.06 39.28
N LEU A 159 -76.71 2.98 39.33
CA LEU A 159 -76.97 1.81 40.13
C LEU A 159 -77.00 2.12 41.65
N ALA A 160 -76.12 2.97 42.12
CA ALA A 160 -76.05 3.42 43.50
C ALA A 160 -77.32 4.20 43.87
N ASN A 161 -77.79 5.12 42.97
CA ASN A 161 -79.04 5.87 43.14
C ASN A 161 -80.27 4.96 43.13
N GLU A 162 -80.32 3.97 42.25
CA GLU A 162 -81.45 3.00 42.23
C GLU A 162 -81.45 2.10 43.50
N ALA A 163 -80.31 1.70 43.99
CA ALA A 163 -80.18 0.95 45.24
C ALA A 163 -80.68 1.80 46.44
N ASP A 164 -80.36 3.10 46.52
CA ASP A 164 -80.86 4.01 47.55
C ASP A 164 -82.35 4.21 47.48
N GLN A 165 -82.91 4.33 46.27
CA GLN A 165 -84.38 4.45 46.08
C GLN A 165 -85.08 3.15 46.56
N LEU A 166 -84.58 1.98 46.23
CA LEU A 166 -85.12 0.72 46.68
C LEU A 166 -85.05 0.59 48.20
N PHE A 167 -83.97 1.05 48.82
CA PHE A 167 -83.80 1.04 50.28
C PHE A 167 -84.83 1.91 50.98
N GLN A 168 -85.16 3.08 50.41
CA GLN A 168 -86.14 3.98 50.92
C GLN A 168 -87.62 3.40 50.78
N LEU A 169 -87.88 2.65 49.71
CA LEU A 169 -89.17 2.01 49.50
C LEU A 169 -89.43 0.80 50.41
N LEU A 170 -88.41 0.11 50.81
CA LEU A 170 -88.46 -1.08 51.69
C LEU A 170 -88.41 -0.73 53.18
N GLY A 171 -88.01 0.49 53.55
CA GLY A 171 -87.93 1.00 54.91
C GLY A 171 -89.18 1.77 55.41
N GLN A 172 -90.24 1.83 54.58
CA GLN A 172 -91.55 2.30 54.97
C GLN A 172 -92.39 1.05 55.25
#